data_3ad65c2209eda75c6c61ac3128bb2a36
#
_entry.id   3ad65c2209eda75c6c61ac3128bb2a36
#
_cell.length_a   1.000
_cell.length_b   1.000
_cell.length_c   1.000
_cell.angle_alpha   90.00
_cell.angle_beta   90.00
_cell.angle_gamma   90.00
#
_symmetry.space_group_name_H-M   'P 1'
#
loop_
_entity.id
_entity.type
_entity.pdbx_description
1 polymer ?
#
loop_
_entity_poly.entity_id
_entity_poly.type
_entity_poly.pdbx_seq_one_letter_code
_entity_poly.pdbx_strand_id
1 'polypeptide(L)'
;MKISTKGRYAVRLMYDLAMHHTGDWIALKDISRRQEISVKYLEQIVRQLSIRGYLKSLRGPKGGYQLSRDLKDYTIYEILKITEGSLQPVACLDDKVNQCERYHECPTIEIWEGLGQVIEEYLSGITLEDVVNKARIKGGNDYVI
;
A
#
# COMPACT_ATOMS: atom_id res chain seq x y z
N MET A 1 -1.17 9.18 -15.01
CA MET A 1 -0.97 8.31 -13.85
C MET A 1 -1.63 8.89 -12.60
N LYS A 2 -2.40 8.11 -11.91
CA LYS A 2 -2.99 8.47 -10.62
C LYS A 2 -3.01 7.25 -9.72
N ILE A 3 -2.69 7.44 -8.44
CA ILE A 3 -2.92 6.41 -7.44
C ILE A 3 -4.42 6.37 -7.15
N SER A 4 -5.02 5.20 -7.29
CA SER A 4 -6.46 5.02 -7.08
C SER A 4 -6.86 5.24 -5.62
N THR A 5 -8.15 5.45 -5.39
CA THR A 5 -8.71 5.46 -4.04
C THR A 5 -8.43 4.15 -3.31
N LYS A 6 -8.54 3.03 -4.02
CA LYS A 6 -8.24 1.69 -3.49
C LYS A 6 -6.78 1.60 -3.00
N GLY A 7 -5.83 2.08 -3.78
CA GLY A 7 -4.41 2.10 -3.40
C GLY A 7 -4.16 2.95 -2.18
N ARG A 8 -4.72 4.16 -2.15
CA ARG A 8 -4.58 5.05 -0.98
C ARG A 8 -5.21 4.45 0.27
N TYR A 9 -6.36 3.81 0.14
CA TYR A 9 -7.04 3.14 1.26
C TYR A 9 -6.29 1.90 1.73
N ALA A 10 -5.62 1.18 0.83
CA ALA A 10 -4.76 0.06 1.21
C ALA A 10 -3.62 0.52 2.11
N VAL A 11 -2.98 1.63 1.78
CA VAL A 11 -1.93 2.21 2.64
C VAL A 11 -2.49 2.62 4.00
N ARG A 12 -3.67 3.25 4.03
CA ARG A 12 -4.34 3.63 5.29
C ARG A 12 -4.71 2.43 6.14
N LEU A 13 -5.18 1.34 5.53
CA LEU A 13 -5.49 0.09 6.23
C LEU A 13 -4.23 -0.52 6.84
N MET A 14 -3.15 -0.61 6.07
CA MET A 14 -1.88 -1.14 6.58
C MET A 14 -1.31 -0.27 7.70
N TYR A 15 -1.44 1.04 7.57
CA TYR A 15 -1.07 1.99 8.62
C TYR A 15 -1.89 1.76 9.91
N ASP A 16 -3.20 1.58 9.79
CA ASP A 16 -4.09 1.33 10.93
C ASP A 16 -3.69 0.05 11.67
N LEU A 17 -3.46 -1.04 10.92
CA LEU A 17 -2.98 -2.29 11.49
C LEU A 17 -1.64 -2.12 12.19
N ALA A 18 -0.75 -1.34 11.62
CA ALA A 18 0.56 -1.08 12.20
C ALA A 18 0.49 -0.25 13.49
N MET A 19 -0.39 0.74 13.52
CA MET A 19 -0.60 1.58 14.71
C MET A 19 -1.23 0.83 15.88
N HIS A 20 -2.01 -0.21 15.58
CA HIS A 20 -2.73 -0.99 16.58
C HIS A 20 -2.18 -2.41 16.73
N HIS A 21 -0.92 -2.61 16.35
CA HIS A 21 -0.25 -3.91 16.43
C HIS A 21 0.11 -4.25 17.88
N THR A 22 -0.82 -4.94 18.55
CA THR A 22 -0.69 -5.32 19.97
C THR A 22 -0.58 -6.85 20.15
N GLY A 23 -0.55 -7.61 19.05
CA GLY A 23 -0.65 -9.07 19.09
C GLY A 23 -2.08 -9.59 18.97
N ASP A 24 -3.08 -8.73 19.12
CA ASP A 24 -4.48 -9.09 18.97
C ASP A 24 -4.92 -9.01 17.51
N TRP A 25 -6.01 -9.73 17.20
CA TRP A 25 -6.66 -9.66 15.91
C TRP A 25 -7.50 -8.38 15.82
N ILE A 26 -7.40 -7.65 14.72
CA ILE A 26 -8.10 -6.38 14.53
C ILE A 26 -9.26 -6.59 13.55
N ALA A 27 -10.48 -6.32 14.01
CA ALA A 27 -11.68 -6.47 13.19
C ALA A 27 -11.79 -5.34 12.16
N LEU A 28 -12.29 -5.65 10.96
CA LEU A 28 -12.49 -4.65 9.91
C LEU A 28 -13.43 -3.53 10.34
N LYS A 29 -14.43 -3.81 11.16
CA LYS A 29 -15.35 -2.78 11.67
C LYS A 29 -14.63 -1.69 12.47
N ASP A 30 -13.57 -2.05 13.19
CA ASP A 30 -12.79 -1.10 13.97
C ASP A 30 -11.92 -0.23 13.07
N ILE A 31 -11.31 -0.84 12.04
CA ILE A 31 -10.55 -0.11 11.03
C ILE A 31 -11.49 0.83 10.25
N SER A 32 -12.66 0.34 9.86
CA SER A 32 -13.69 1.11 9.17
C SER A 32 -14.08 2.36 9.96
N ARG A 33 -14.30 2.20 11.25
CA ARG A 33 -14.65 3.31 12.14
C ARG A 33 -13.53 4.35 12.23
N ARG A 34 -12.29 3.89 12.44
CA ARG A 34 -11.14 4.81 12.60
C ARG A 34 -10.76 5.51 11.29
N GLN A 35 -10.81 4.80 10.18
CA GLN A 35 -10.37 5.31 8.89
C GLN A 35 -11.49 5.92 8.04
N GLU A 36 -12.73 5.77 8.47
CA GLU A 36 -13.92 6.24 7.74
C GLU A 36 -13.99 5.64 6.32
N ILE A 37 -13.73 4.34 6.23
CA ILE A 37 -13.81 3.56 4.99
C ILE A 37 -14.82 2.44 5.21
N SER A 38 -15.70 2.19 4.23
CA SER A 38 -16.71 1.14 4.39
C SER A 38 -16.08 -0.23 4.58
N VAL A 39 -16.71 -1.06 5.41
CA VAL A 39 -16.27 -2.45 5.64
C VAL A 39 -16.21 -3.21 4.33
N LYS A 40 -17.22 -3.05 3.47
CA LYS A 40 -17.28 -3.71 2.16
C LYS A 40 -16.08 -3.37 1.28
N TYR A 41 -15.66 -2.12 1.29
CA TYR A 41 -14.49 -1.69 0.53
C TYR A 41 -13.20 -2.28 1.12
N LEU A 42 -13.08 -2.26 2.45
CA LEU A 42 -11.94 -2.87 3.14
C LEU A 42 -11.83 -4.37 2.89
N GLU A 43 -12.95 -5.09 2.79
CA GLU A 43 -12.96 -6.52 2.46
C GLU A 43 -12.29 -6.81 1.12
N GLN A 44 -12.50 -5.96 0.13
CA GLN A 44 -11.85 -6.11 -1.17
C GLN A 44 -10.33 -5.94 -1.07
N ILE A 45 -9.89 -4.96 -0.30
CA ILE A 45 -8.47 -4.66 -0.10
C ILE A 45 -7.77 -5.78 0.67
N VAL A 46 -8.33 -6.18 1.82
CA VAL A 46 -7.71 -7.24 2.65
C VAL A 46 -7.64 -8.57 1.90
N ARG A 47 -8.61 -8.85 1.03
CA ARG A 47 -8.59 -10.05 0.20
C ARG A 47 -7.35 -10.09 -0.70
N GLN A 48 -7.05 -8.98 -1.39
CA GLN A 48 -5.87 -8.89 -2.24
C GLN A 48 -4.57 -9.00 -1.45
N LEU A 49 -4.50 -8.32 -0.31
CA LEU A 49 -3.31 -8.34 0.56
C LEU A 49 -3.09 -9.72 1.18
N SER A 50 -4.16 -10.39 1.60
CA SER A 50 -4.09 -11.72 2.21
C SER A 50 -3.64 -12.79 1.22
N ILE A 51 -4.15 -12.76 -0.02
CA ILE A 51 -3.75 -13.67 -1.08
C ILE A 51 -2.24 -13.59 -1.34
N ARG A 52 -1.66 -12.40 -1.23
CA ARG A 52 -0.23 -12.17 -1.43
C ARG A 52 0.62 -12.41 -0.17
N GLY A 53 -0.01 -12.85 0.92
CA GLY A 53 0.70 -13.16 2.16
C GLY A 53 1.10 -11.94 3.00
N TYR A 54 0.52 -10.77 2.74
CA TYR A 54 0.81 -9.54 3.48
C TYR A 54 0.04 -9.43 4.79
N LEU A 55 -1.03 -10.19 4.95
CA LEU A 55 -1.86 -10.22 6.14
C LEU A 55 -2.14 -11.65 6.58
N LYS A 56 -2.30 -11.83 7.88
CA LYS A 56 -2.87 -13.02 8.50
C LYS A 56 -4.32 -12.73 8.85
N SER A 57 -5.18 -13.75 8.80
CA SER A 57 -6.59 -13.62 9.15
C SER A 57 -7.02 -14.72 10.12
N LEU A 58 -7.97 -14.40 10.96
CA LEU A 58 -8.64 -15.35 11.85
C LEU A 58 -10.14 -15.15 11.74
N ARG A 59 -10.87 -16.22 11.43
CA ARG A 59 -12.33 -16.20 11.36
C ARG A 59 -12.95 -16.26 12.76
N GLY A 60 -14.16 -15.77 12.87
CA GLY A 60 -14.98 -15.85 14.08
C GLY A 60 -15.18 -14.49 14.77
N PRO A 61 -15.97 -14.47 15.88
CA PRO A 61 -16.35 -13.22 16.55
C PRO A 61 -15.17 -12.45 17.14
N LYS A 62 -14.10 -13.16 17.51
CA LYS A 62 -12.86 -12.55 18.04
C LYS A 62 -11.76 -12.50 16.99
N GLY A 63 -12.10 -12.74 15.73
CA GLY A 63 -11.15 -12.74 14.64
C GLY A 63 -10.91 -11.36 14.06
N GLY A 64 -10.17 -11.35 12.97
CA GLY A 64 -9.79 -10.13 12.27
C GLY A 64 -8.52 -10.34 11.49
N TYR A 65 -7.72 -9.29 11.42
CA TYR A 65 -6.50 -9.28 10.64
C TYR A 65 -5.30 -8.85 11.47
N GLN A 66 -4.13 -9.33 11.07
CA GLN A 66 -2.84 -8.95 11.62
C GLN A 66 -1.82 -8.82 10.50
N LEU A 67 -0.80 -8.02 10.73
CA LEU A 67 0.36 -7.98 9.86
C LEU A 67 1.13 -9.32 9.95
N SER A 68 1.68 -9.76 8.83
CA SER A 68 2.44 -11.01 8.73
C SER A 68 3.95 -10.82 8.83
N ARG A 69 4.43 -9.58 8.88
CA ARG A 69 5.85 -9.22 8.90
C ARG A 69 6.09 -8.03 9.83
N ASP A 70 7.37 -7.76 10.11
CA ASP A 70 7.77 -6.53 10.81
C ASP A 70 7.46 -5.30 9.95
N LEU A 71 7.23 -4.16 10.58
CA LEU A 71 6.86 -2.92 9.89
C LEU A 71 7.90 -2.45 8.87
N LYS A 72 9.17 -2.71 9.15
CA LYS A 72 10.29 -2.35 8.26
C LYS A 72 10.33 -3.19 6.97
N ASP A 73 9.63 -4.31 6.94
CA ASP A 73 9.64 -5.25 5.82
C ASP A 73 8.48 -5.00 4.84
N TYR A 74 7.66 -3.97 5.07
CA TYR A 74 6.64 -3.51 4.14
C TYR A 74 7.07 -2.19 3.52
N THR A 75 7.18 -2.15 2.20
CA THR A 75 7.37 -0.90 1.48
C THR A 75 6.05 -0.39 0.94
N ILE A 76 5.93 0.92 0.79
CA ILE A 76 4.74 1.53 0.18
C ILE A 76 4.62 1.10 -1.28
N TYR A 77 5.74 0.90 -1.96
CA TYR A 77 5.76 0.38 -3.34
C TYR A 77 5.04 -0.97 -3.44
N GLU A 78 5.40 -1.93 -2.58
CA GLU A 78 4.79 -3.27 -2.60
C GLU A 78 3.29 -3.23 -2.33
N ILE A 79 2.86 -2.44 -1.35
CA ILE A 79 1.43 -2.30 -1.00
C ILE A 79 0.65 -1.75 -2.18
N LEU A 80 1.13 -0.68 -2.79
CA LEU A 80 0.48 -0.05 -3.94
C LEU A 80 0.49 -0.97 -5.17
N LYS A 81 1.57 -1.71 -5.39
CA LYS A 81 1.66 -2.62 -6.53
C LYS A 81 0.61 -3.72 -6.47
N ILE A 82 0.29 -4.23 -5.28
CA ILE A 82 -0.74 -5.25 -5.10
C ILE A 82 -2.12 -4.72 -5.52
N THR A 83 -2.44 -3.49 -5.15
CA THR A 83 -3.77 -2.90 -5.41
C THR A 83 -3.88 -2.27 -6.79
N GLU A 84 -2.82 -1.67 -7.28
CA GLU A 84 -2.81 -0.97 -8.58
C GLU A 84 -2.49 -1.90 -9.76
N GLY A 85 -1.77 -3.01 -9.49
CA GLY A 85 -1.24 -3.91 -10.52
C GLY A 85 0.03 -3.36 -11.17
N SER A 86 0.00 -2.16 -11.69
CA SER A 86 1.16 -1.47 -12.26
C SER A 86 1.28 -0.06 -11.71
N LEU A 87 2.51 0.36 -11.45
CA LEU A 87 2.84 1.73 -11.03
C LEU A 87 3.64 2.48 -12.09
N GLN A 88 3.60 1.97 -13.32
CA GLN A 88 4.27 2.62 -14.44
C GLN A 88 3.51 3.88 -14.87
N PRO A 89 4.22 4.94 -15.28
CA PRO A 89 3.58 6.20 -15.67
C PRO A 89 2.80 6.11 -16.97
N VAL A 90 3.13 5.14 -17.84
CA VAL A 90 2.47 4.94 -19.15
C VAL A 90 2.17 3.47 -19.37
N ALA A 91 1.09 3.18 -20.06
CA ALA A 91 0.61 1.81 -20.30
C ALA A 91 1.59 0.93 -21.06
N CYS A 92 2.39 1.51 -21.96
CA CYS A 92 3.36 0.72 -22.75
C CYS A 92 4.49 0.13 -21.91
N LEU A 93 4.63 0.54 -20.64
CA LEU A 93 5.61 -0.01 -19.70
C LEU A 93 5.02 -0.98 -18.68
N ASP A 94 3.72 -1.29 -18.77
CA ASP A 94 3.06 -2.16 -17.81
C ASP A 94 3.55 -3.62 -17.87
N ASP A 95 3.91 -4.09 -19.05
CA ASP A 95 4.38 -5.46 -19.25
C ASP A 95 5.91 -5.55 -19.10
N LYS A 96 6.39 -6.71 -18.68
CA LYS A 96 7.83 -6.97 -18.55
C LYS A 96 8.57 -6.82 -19.87
N VAL A 97 7.93 -7.23 -20.96
CA VAL A 97 8.43 -7.07 -22.32
C VAL A 97 7.54 -6.02 -23.01
N ASN A 98 8.15 -4.96 -23.50
CA ASN A 98 7.39 -3.90 -24.16
C ASN A 98 6.72 -4.42 -25.43
N GLN A 99 5.40 -4.29 -25.52
CA GLN A 99 4.58 -4.74 -26.63
C GLN A 99 4.40 -3.69 -27.71
N CYS A 100 4.93 -2.50 -27.52
CA CYS A 100 4.79 -1.41 -28.49
C CYS A 100 5.69 -1.65 -29.70
N GLU A 101 5.11 -1.62 -30.88
CA GLU A 101 5.84 -1.80 -32.13
C GLU A 101 6.88 -0.70 -32.36
N ARG A 102 6.66 0.48 -31.78
CA ARG A 102 7.54 1.64 -31.89
C ARG A 102 8.59 1.74 -30.78
N TYR A 103 8.67 0.76 -29.90
CA TYR A 103 9.54 0.82 -28.72
C TYR A 103 10.98 1.22 -29.06
N HIS A 104 11.58 0.56 -30.05
CA HIS A 104 12.97 0.79 -30.42
C HIS A 104 13.23 2.15 -31.11
N GLU A 105 12.18 2.75 -31.62
CA GLU A 105 12.25 4.04 -32.30
C GLU A 105 11.59 5.17 -31.56
N CYS A 106 11.04 4.87 -30.38
CA CYS A 106 10.29 5.85 -29.59
C CYS A 106 11.22 6.88 -28.97
N PRO A 107 11.11 8.16 -29.39
CA PRO A 107 12.03 9.20 -28.89
C PRO A 107 11.75 9.64 -27.47
N THR A 108 10.61 9.22 -26.89
CA THR A 108 10.20 9.65 -25.54
C THR A 108 10.21 8.53 -24.50
N ILE A 109 10.48 7.29 -24.90
CA ILE A 109 10.40 6.13 -23.98
C ILE A 109 11.34 6.26 -22.77
N GLU A 110 12.52 6.80 -22.97
CA GLU A 110 13.50 6.98 -21.90
C GLU A 110 12.99 7.92 -20.78
N ILE A 111 12.18 8.91 -21.16
CA ILE A 111 11.55 9.82 -20.17
C ILE A 111 10.65 9.01 -19.22
N TRP A 112 9.82 8.16 -19.80
CA TRP A 112 8.84 7.39 -19.02
C TRP A 112 9.48 6.24 -18.25
N GLU A 113 10.48 5.60 -18.81
CA GLU A 113 11.28 4.59 -18.11
C GLU A 113 11.99 5.22 -16.91
N GLY A 114 12.59 6.39 -17.09
CA GLY A 114 13.24 7.13 -16.00
C GLY A 114 12.27 7.54 -14.90
N LEU A 115 11.09 8.06 -15.29
CA LEU A 115 10.06 8.41 -14.32
C LEU A 115 9.56 7.19 -13.56
N GLY A 116 9.33 6.07 -14.24
CA GLY A 116 8.93 4.82 -13.60
C GLY A 116 9.95 4.34 -12.57
N GLN A 117 11.23 4.46 -12.90
CA GLN A 117 12.32 4.12 -11.97
C GLN A 117 12.33 5.02 -10.73
N VAL A 118 12.13 6.31 -10.90
CA VAL A 118 12.06 7.26 -9.78
C VAL A 118 10.88 6.95 -8.86
N ILE A 119 9.72 6.61 -9.44
CA ILE A 119 8.53 6.21 -8.67
C ILE A 119 8.85 4.96 -7.83
N GLU A 120 9.42 3.94 -8.45
CA GLU A 120 9.78 2.70 -7.76
C GLU A 120 10.79 2.95 -6.63
N GLU A 121 11.86 3.67 -6.91
CA GLU A 121 12.90 4.00 -5.93
C GLU A 121 12.34 4.80 -4.76
N TYR A 122 11.53 5.82 -5.04
CA TYR A 122 10.92 6.66 -4.02
C TYR A 122 10.01 5.85 -3.10
N LEU A 123 9.06 5.09 -3.67
CA LEU A 123 8.09 4.33 -2.90
C LEU A 123 8.71 3.11 -2.21
N SER A 124 9.75 2.52 -2.76
CA SER A 124 10.49 1.41 -2.14
C SER A 124 11.39 1.87 -0.99
N GLY A 125 11.74 3.16 -0.96
CA GLY A 125 12.50 3.77 0.14
C GLY A 125 11.66 4.14 1.35
N ILE A 126 10.33 4.01 1.28
CA ILE A 126 9.42 4.33 2.38
C ILE A 126 8.81 3.05 2.91
N THR A 127 9.05 2.76 4.19
CA THR A 127 8.49 1.58 4.86
C THR A 127 7.25 1.95 5.66
N LEU A 128 6.48 0.94 6.04
CA LEU A 128 5.33 1.13 6.94
C LEU A 128 5.80 1.66 8.30
N GLU A 129 6.98 1.25 8.75
CA GLU A 129 7.61 1.79 9.96
C GLU A 129 7.83 3.29 9.85
N ASP A 130 8.33 3.78 8.70
CA ASP A 130 8.52 5.21 8.45
C ASP A 130 7.21 5.99 8.56
N VAL A 131 6.13 5.45 8.00
CA VAL A 131 4.80 6.08 8.06
C VAL A 131 4.30 6.17 9.49
N VAL A 132 4.43 5.09 10.25
CA VAL A 132 4.03 5.04 11.68
C VAL A 132 4.85 6.02 12.50
N ASN A 133 6.16 6.06 12.30
CA ASN A 133 7.04 6.98 13.03
C ASN A 133 6.70 8.45 12.76
N LYS A 134 6.43 8.80 11.51
CA LYS A 134 6.00 10.16 11.15
C LYS A 134 4.66 10.52 11.77
N ALA A 135 3.73 9.59 11.80
CA ALA A 135 2.42 9.81 12.42
C ALA A 135 2.54 10.03 13.94
N ARG A 136 3.41 9.28 14.61
CA ARG A 136 3.68 9.44 16.05
C ARG A 136 4.30 10.80 16.35
N ILE A 137 5.22 11.27 15.52
CA ILE A 137 5.84 12.59 15.66
C ILE A 137 4.78 13.69 15.49
N LYS A 138 3.91 13.58 14.48
CA LYS A 138 2.82 14.54 14.26
C LYS A 138 1.85 14.57 15.45
N GLY A 139 1.45 13.40 15.95
CA GLY A 139 0.59 13.30 17.12
C GLY A 139 1.24 13.87 18.39
N GLY A 140 2.54 13.63 18.58
CA GLY A 140 3.30 14.21 19.67
C GLY A 140 3.39 15.74 19.59
N ASN A 141 3.55 16.29 18.38
CA ASN A 141 3.60 17.73 18.15
C ASN A 141 2.25 18.42 18.43
N ASP A 142 1.13 17.73 18.22
CA ASP A 142 -0.20 18.26 18.51
C ASP A 142 -0.43 18.44 20.02
N TYR A 143 0.34 17.76 20.86
CA TYR A 143 0.27 17.87 22.31
C TYR A 143 1.25 18.90 22.91
N VAL A 144 2.11 19.46 22.10
CA VAL A 144 3.11 20.47 22.53
C VAL A 144 2.65 21.86 22.13
N ILE A 145 1.57 22.30 22.71
CA ILE A 145 1.09 23.68 22.49
C ILE A 145 1.32 24.49 23.76
#